data_92495c4c7b8dc18c356d0122e0e1ffdd
#
_entry.id   92495c4c7b8dc18c356d0122e0e1ffdd
#
_cell.length_a   1.000
_cell.length_b   1.000
_cell.length_c   1.000
_cell.angle_alpha   90.00
_cell.angle_beta   90.00
_cell.angle_gamma   90.00
#
_symmetry.space_group_name_H-M   'P 1'
#
loop_
_entity.id
_entity.type
_entity.pdbx_description
1 polymer ?
#
loop_
_entity_poly.entity_id
_entity_poly.type
_entity_poly.pdbx_seq_one_letter_code
_entity_poly.pdbx_strand_id
1 'polypeptide(L)'
;RQAALAAGLPLHAGCTTISKVCGSGMKATMLAHDLLLAGSQQVVVAGGMESMSNAPYLLPKARAGQRLGHGQMLDHMFFDGLEDRYGAATNGRLMGSFAEDCARQFEFSRQAQDAFATTSTLRAQQAIRDGAFEWEITPVAVPSKGGERQVALDEAPGKVQLDKIASLKPAF
;
A
#
# COMPACT_ATOMS: atom_id res chain seq x y z
N ARG A 1 -15.41 9.26 -3.32
CA ARG A 1 -16.27 10.41 -3.64
C ARG A 1 -15.85 11.66 -2.90
N GLN A 2 -15.61 11.63 -1.59
CA GLN A 2 -15.21 12.83 -0.83
C GLN A 2 -13.91 13.45 -1.38
N ALA A 3 -12.91 12.64 -1.70
CA ALA A 3 -11.66 13.10 -2.33
C ALA A 3 -11.91 13.77 -3.70
N ALA A 4 -12.78 13.17 -4.52
CA ALA A 4 -13.14 13.73 -5.82
C ALA A 4 -13.84 15.09 -5.70
N LEU A 5 -14.76 15.25 -4.75
CA LEU A 5 -15.43 16.51 -4.48
C LEU A 5 -14.48 17.57 -3.91
N ALA A 6 -13.59 17.18 -3.00
CA ALA A 6 -12.58 18.08 -2.46
C ALA A 6 -11.56 18.54 -3.52
N ALA A 7 -11.31 17.72 -4.52
CA ALA A 7 -10.49 18.08 -5.69
C ALA A 7 -11.21 18.98 -6.72
N GLY A 8 -12.49 19.33 -6.48
CA GLY A 8 -13.26 20.21 -7.37
C GLY A 8 -13.92 19.53 -8.54
N LEU A 9 -14.02 18.19 -8.55
CA LEU A 9 -14.76 17.51 -9.61
C LEU A 9 -16.26 17.84 -9.51
N PRO A 10 -16.98 17.92 -10.65
CA PRO A 10 -18.38 18.29 -10.66
C PRO A 10 -19.26 17.24 -9.97
N LEU A 11 -20.37 17.69 -9.38
CA LEU A 11 -21.28 16.83 -8.60
C LEU A 11 -21.84 15.65 -9.40
N HIS A 12 -21.96 15.79 -10.72
CA HIS A 12 -22.47 14.74 -11.60
C HIS A 12 -21.38 13.69 -11.95
N ALA A 13 -20.12 13.91 -11.60
CA ALA A 13 -19.09 12.91 -11.83
C ALA A 13 -19.36 11.65 -11.00
N GLY A 14 -19.49 10.52 -11.67
CA GLY A 14 -19.62 9.21 -11.03
C GLY A 14 -18.34 8.85 -10.28
N CYS A 15 -18.48 8.38 -9.04
CA CYS A 15 -17.33 7.98 -8.22
C CYS A 15 -17.55 6.57 -7.70
N THR A 16 -16.63 5.67 -8.00
CA THR A 16 -16.68 4.27 -7.56
C THR A 16 -15.43 3.96 -6.75
N THR A 17 -15.61 3.40 -5.56
CA THR A 17 -14.53 2.85 -4.77
C THR A 17 -14.46 1.35 -4.99
N ILE A 18 -13.27 0.85 -5.31
CA ILE A 18 -13.02 -0.58 -5.46
C ILE A 18 -11.96 -1.03 -4.46
N SER A 19 -12.00 -2.29 -4.10
CA SER A 19 -10.94 -2.91 -3.32
C SER A 19 -10.48 -4.21 -3.97
N LYS A 20 -9.19 -4.33 -4.17
CA LYS A 20 -8.47 -5.56 -4.51
C LYS A 20 -7.20 -5.62 -3.65
N VAL A 21 -7.32 -5.24 -2.39
CA VAL A 21 -6.23 -5.13 -1.42
C VAL A 21 -5.05 -4.36 -2.03
N CYS A 22 -3.83 -4.88 -2.02
CA CYS A 22 -2.62 -4.23 -2.57
C CYS A 22 -2.71 -3.92 -4.08
N GLY A 23 -3.53 -4.64 -4.84
CA GLY A 23 -3.74 -4.47 -6.27
C GLY A 23 -4.83 -3.48 -6.66
N SER A 24 -5.40 -2.71 -5.72
CA SER A 24 -6.57 -1.84 -5.98
C SER A 24 -6.29 -0.74 -7.01
N GLY A 25 -5.14 -0.08 -6.94
CA GLY A 25 -4.76 0.96 -7.89
C GLY A 25 -4.62 0.43 -9.32
N MET A 26 -3.96 -0.71 -9.50
CA MET A 26 -3.86 -1.39 -10.79
C MET A 26 -5.24 -1.80 -11.31
N LYS A 27 -6.10 -2.37 -10.45
CA LYS A 27 -7.45 -2.75 -10.84
C LYS A 27 -8.32 -1.55 -11.21
N ALA A 28 -8.18 -0.43 -10.53
CA ALA A 28 -8.86 0.83 -10.89
C ALA A 28 -8.47 1.29 -12.30
N THR A 29 -7.17 1.23 -12.64
CA THR A 29 -6.66 1.57 -13.97
C THR A 29 -7.21 0.61 -15.05
N MET A 30 -7.23 -0.69 -14.79
CA MET A 30 -7.81 -1.68 -15.71
C MET A 30 -9.30 -1.41 -15.97
N LEU A 31 -10.08 -1.12 -14.93
CA LEU A 31 -11.49 -0.79 -15.07
C LEU A 31 -11.72 0.52 -15.84
N ALA A 32 -10.87 1.53 -15.62
CA ALA A 32 -10.92 2.77 -16.39
C ALA A 32 -10.67 2.52 -17.88
N HIS A 33 -9.66 1.72 -18.21
CA HIS A 33 -9.38 1.29 -19.58
C HIS A 33 -10.59 0.59 -20.22
N ASP A 34 -11.19 -0.37 -19.52
CA ASP A 34 -12.33 -1.13 -20.03
C ASP A 34 -13.56 -0.22 -20.29
N LEU A 35 -13.82 0.75 -19.40
CA LEU A 35 -14.91 1.73 -19.58
C LEU A 35 -14.69 2.65 -20.78
N LEU A 36 -13.44 3.06 -21.03
CA LEU A 36 -13.07 3.86 -22.21
C LEU A 36 -13.23 3.05 -23.49
N LEU A 37 -12.76 1.80 -23.52
CA LEU A 37 -12.92 0.91 -24.68
C LEU A 37 -14.38 0.60 -24.99
N ALA A 38 -15.21 0.41 -23.97
CA ALA A 38 -16.63 0.17 -24.13
C ALA A 38 -17.40 1.43 -24.56
N GLY A 39 -16.77 2.59 -24.63
CA GLY A 39 -17.41 3.86 -24.94
C GLY A 39 -18.40 4.36 -23.87
N SER A 40 -18.40 3.72 -22.68
CA SER A 40 -19.28 4.10 -21.57
C SER A 40 -18.85 5.40 -20.91
N GLN A 41 -17.57 5.74 -21.04
CA GLN A 41 -16.97 6.98 -20.53
C GLN A 41 -16.00 7.54 -21.58
N GLN A 42 -15.79 8.85 -21.55
CA GLN A 42 -14.82 9.54 -22.41
C GLN A 42 -13.57 9.97 -21.64
N VAL A 43 -13.71 10.24 -20.36
CA VAL A 43 -12.61 10.61 -19.44
C VAL A 43 -12.83 9.88 -18.12
N VAL A 44 -11.79 9.22 -17.64
CA VAL A 44 -11.78 8.54 -16.33
C VAL A 44 -10.52 8.89 -15.58
N VAL A 45 -10.65 9.24 -14.31
CA VAL A 45 -9.54 9.37 -13.37
C VAL A 45 -9.48 8.11 -12.52
N ALA A 46 -8.37 7.41 -12.52
CA ALA A 46 -8.15 6.20 -11.73
C ALA A 46 -6.92 6.36 -10.85
N GLY A 47 -6.98 5.82 -9.64
CA GLY A 47 -5.84 5.89 -8.72
C GLY A 47 -6.21 5.39 -7.33
N GLY A 48 -5.30 5.56 -6.40
CA GLY A 48 -5.50 5.21 -5.01
C GLY A 48 -4.52 5.90 -4.09
N MET A 49 -4.84 5.91 -2.81
CA MET A 49 -4.01 6.46 -1.74
C MET A 49 -4.18 5.58 -0.51
N GLU A 50 -3.09 5.35 0.21
CA GLU A 50 -3.12 4.57 1.45
C GLU A 50 -2.37 5.31 2.55
N SER A 51 -2.95 5.34 3.75
CA SER A 51 -2.33 5.89 4.95
C SER A 51 -2.27 4.82 6.03
N MET A 52 -1.27 3.97 5.99
CA MET A 52 -1.09 2.88 6.95
C MET A 52 -0.89 3.40 8.36
N SER A 53 -0.22 4.54 8.54
CA SER A 53 -0.01 5.16 9.85
C SER A 53 -1.31 5.61 10.54
N ASN A 54 -2.38 5.83 9.78
CA ASN A 54 -3.69 6.22 10.29
C ASN A 54 -4.73 5.09 10.23
N ALA A 55 -4.31 3.86 9.98
CA ALA A 55 -5.20 2.71 10.01
C ALA A 55 -5.81 2.56 11.43
N PRO A 56 -7.15 2.41 11.54
CA PRO A 56 -7.81 2.34 12.83
C PRO A 56 -7.64 0.99 13.52
N TYR A 57 -7.89 0.95 14.81
CA TYR A 57 -8.16 -0.29 15.52
C TYR A 57 -9.65 -0.59 15.54
N LEU A 58 -10.01 -1.87 15.48
CA LEU A 58 -11.38 -2.35 15.40
C LEU A 58 -11.82 -2.97 16.73
N LEU A 59 -13.05 -2.67 17.13
CA LEU A 59 -13.75 -3.30 18.26
C LEU A 59 -14.93 -4.12 17.70
N PRO A 60 -14.76 -5.41 17.38
CA PRO A 60 -15.75 -6.18 16.62
C PRO A 60 -17.14 -6.26 17.27
N LYS A 61 -17.21 -6.25 18.60
CA LYS A 61 -18.46 -6.35 19.36
C LYS A 61 -19.01 -5.02 19.86
N ALA A 62 -18.37 -3.89 19.53
CA ALA A 62 -18.76 -2.59 20.08
C ALA A 62 -20.19 -2.19 19.70
N ARG A 63 -20.61 -2.43 18.45
CA ARG A 63 -21.96 -2.09 17.95
C ARG A 63 -23.08 -2.86 18.67
N ALA A 64 -22.83 -4.09 19.07
CA ALA A 64 -23.79 -4.91 19.80
C ALA A 64 -23.69 -4.74 21.34
N GLY A 65 -22.81 -3.86 21.78
CA GLY A 65 -22.46 -3.67 23.19
C GLY A 65 -21.44 -4.71 23.69
N GLN A 66 -20.40 -4.23 24.34
CA GLN A 66 -19.45 -5.07 25.06
C GLN A 66 -20.17 -5.65 26.30
N ARG A 67 -20.59 -6.91 26.22
CA ARG A 67 -21.27 -7.58 27.35
C ARG A 67 -20.26 -8.15 28.34
N LEU A 68 -20.70 -9.02 29.25
CA LEU A 68 -19.83 -9.64 30.24
C LEU A 68 -18.65 -10.37 29.59
N GLY A 69 -17.44 -10.19 30.13
CA GLY A 69 -16.21 -10.83 29.68
C GLY A 69 -15.27 -9.85 28.94
N HIS A 70 -14.12 -10.38 28.51
CA HIS A 70 -13.10 -9.60 27.84
C HIS A 70 -13.48 -9.30 26.39
N GLY A 71 -13.07 -8.08 25.90
CA GLY A 71 -13.14 -7.70 24.49
C GLY A 71 -11.78 -7.85 23.79
N GLN A 72 -11.80 -7.80 22.46
CA GLN A 72 -10.60 -7.77 21.63
C GLN A 72 -10.55 -6.43 20.88
N MET A 73 -9.36 -5.89 20.74
CA MET A 73 -9.05 -4.76 19.86
C MET A 73 -8.11 -5.25 18.77
N LEU A 74 -8.52 -5.14 17.51
CA LEU A 74 -7.79 -5.67 16.36
C LEU A 74 -7.18 -4.54 15.55
N ASP A 75 -5.94 -4.71 15.11
CA ASP A 75 -5.31 -3.82 14.14
C ASP A 75 -5.93 -4.06 12.75
N HIS A 76 -6.55 -3.02 12.17
CA HIS A 76 -7.20 -3.12 10.87
C HIS A 76 -6.22 -3.51 9.74
N MET A 77 -4.96 -3.04 9.79
CA MET A 77 -3.97 -3.42 8.79
C MET A 77 -3.75 -4.92 8.72
N PHE A 78 -3.60 -5.56 9.89
CA PHE A 78 -3.41 -7.01 9.97
C PHE A 78 -4.70 -7.73 9.62
N PHE A 79 -5.81 -7.35 10.24
CA PHE A 79 -7.08 -8.02 10.11
C PHE A 79 -7.63 -8.04 8.67
N ASP A 80 -7.47 -6.95 7.92
CA ASP A 80 -8.10 -6.77 6.60
C ASP A 80 -7.09 -6.82 5.42
N GLY A 81 -5.78 -6.85 5.68
CA GLY A 81 -4.80 -6.75 4.60
C GLY A 81 -3.58 -7.65 4.69
N LEU A 82 -2.96 -7.75 5.86
CA LEU A 82 -1.65 -8.39 6.00
C LEU A 82 -1.71 -9.84 6.49
N GLU A 83 -2.86 -10.28 6.99
CA GLU A 83 -3.08 -11.60 7.60
C GLU A 83 -4.16 -12.36 6.85
N ASP A 84 -3.92 -13.64 6.54
CA ASP A 84 -4.97 -14.51 6.04
C ASP A 84 -5.90 -14.92 7.19
N ARG A 85 -7.16 -14.51 7.10
CA ARG A 85 -8.17 -14.73 8.15
C ARG A 85 -9.13 -15.87 7.86
N TYR A 86 -9.19 -16.34 6.63
CA TYR A 86 -10.27 -17.21 6.18
C TYR A 86 -9.83 -18.56 5.64
N GLY A 87 -8.56 -18.73 5.33
CA GLY A 87 -8.02 -20.03 4.94
C GLY A 87 -7.96 -20.99 6.12
N ALA A 88 -8.59 -22.14 6.03
CA ALA A 88 -8.62 -23.11 7.15
C ALA A 88 -7.23 -23.55 7.64
N ALA A 89 -6.28 -23.70 6.71
CA ALA A 89 -4.90 -24.09 7.01
C ALA A 89 -3.94 -22.88 7.16
N THR A 90 -4.39 -21.67 6.82
CA THR A 90 -3.55 -20.47 6.70
C THR A 90 -3.99 -19.34 7.60
N ASN A 91 -5.08 -19.52 8.35
CA ASN A 91 -5.62 -18.51 9.26
C ASN A 91 -4.54 -18.01 10.23
N GLY A 92 -4.40 -16.70 10.29
CA GLY A 92 -3.41 -16.04 11.13
C GLY A 92 -2.02 -15.93 10.51
N ARG A 93 -1.78 -16.48 9.31
CA ARG A 93 -0.50 -16.34 8.62
C ARG A 93 -0.38 -14.96 7.98
N LEU A 94 0.76 -14.33 8.16
CA LEU A 94 1.10 -13.05 7.53
C LEU A 94 1.55 -13.25 6.08
N MET A 95 1.32 -12.24 5.23
CA MET A 95 1.68 -12.28 3.81
C MET A 95 3.16 -12.60 3.56
N GLY A 96 4.07 -12.13 4.44
CA GLY A 96 5.50 -12.46 4.35
C GLY A 96 5.80 -13.96 4.47
N SER A 97 5.02 -14.72 5.26
CA SER A 97 5.19 -16.17 5.34
C SER A 97 4.80 -16.89 4.05
N PHE A 98 3.87 -16.35 3.24
CA PHE A 98 3.59 -16.87 1.90
C PHE A 98 4.74 -16.56 0.92
N ALA A 99 5.39 -15.40 1.07
CA ALA A 99 6.60 -15.09 0.31
C ALA A 99 7.74 -16.06 0.65
N GLU A 100 7.89 -16.46 1.91
CA GLU A 100 8.85 -17.48 2.33
C GLU A 100 8.51 -18.88 1.74
N ASP A 101 7.22 -19.24 1.67
CA ASP A 101 6.80 -20.48 0.99
C ASP A 101 7.17 -20.44 -0.50
N CYS A 102 6.96 -19.30 -1.16
CA CYS A 102 7.36 -19.09 -2.55
C CYS A 102 8.88 -19.21 -2.73
N ALA A 103 9.66 -18.57 -1.85
CA ALA A 103 11.12 -18.64 -1.90
C ALA A 103 11.63 -20.10 -1.73
N ARG A 104 11.00 -20.87 -0.84
CA ARG A 104 11.33 -22.30 -0.67
C ARG A 104 10.92 -23.14 -1.89
N GLN A 105 9.71 -22.93 -2.41
CA GLN A 105 9.18 -23.69 -3.55
C GLN A 105 10.01 -23.49 -4.81
N PHE A 106 10.50 -22.27 -5.05
CA PHE A 106 11.30 -21.93 -6.22
C PHE A 106 12.81 -21.89 -5.93
N GLU A 107 13.22 -22.33 -4.75
CA GLU A 107 14.62 -22.45 -4.33
C GLU A 107 15.42 -21.13 -4.46
N PHE A 108 14.78 -19.99 -4.18
CA PHE A 108 15.48 -18.70 -4.16
C PHE A 108 16.42 -18.62 -2.96
N SER A 109 17.73 -18.59 -3.24
CA SER A 109 18.72 -18.44 -2.19
C SER A 109 18.61 -17.06 -1.51
N ARG A 110 19.09 -16.97 -0.27
CA ARG A 110 19.18 -15.69 0.44
C ARG A 110 20.02 -14.68 -0.34
N GLN A 111 21.13 -15.09 -0.93
CA GLN A 111 21.99 -14.24 -1.73
C GLN A 111 21.25 -13.67 -2.96
N ALA A 112 20.44 -14.49 -3.65
CA ALA A 112 19.64 -14.03 -4.78
C ALA A 112 18.59 -12.98 -4.35
N GLN A 113 17.92 -13.19 -3.21
CA GLN A 113 16.96 -12.24 -2.65
C GLN A 113 17.64 -10.93 -2.25
N ASP A 114 18.79 -10.98 -1.57
CA ASP A 114 19.56 -9.80 -1.18
C ASP A 114 20.09 -9.02 -2.40
N ALA A 115 20.55 -9.70 -3.43
CA ALA A 115 20.98 -9.08 -4.69
C ALA A 115 19.82 -8.38 -5.41
N PHE A 116 18.65 -9.00 -5.42
CA PHE A 116 17.43 -8.39 -5.97
C PHE A 116 17.04 -7.13 -5.20
N ALA A 117 17.00 -7.19 -3.87
CA ALA A 117 16.68 -6.05 -3.01
C ALA A 117 17.68 -4.89 -3.19
N THR A 118 18.98 -5.21 -3.25
CA THR A 118 20.04 -4.23 -3.50
C THR A 118 19.88 -3.55 -4.85
N THR A 119 19.66 -4.34 -5.91
CA THR A 119 19.46 -3.81 -7.27
C THR A 119 18.22 -2.94 -7.35
N SER A 120 17.11 -3.36 -6.76
CA SER A 120 15.87 -2.59 -6.70
C SER A 120 16.08 -1.23 -6.02
N THR A 121 16.75 -1.23 -4.87
CA THR A 121 17.07 0.00 -4.12
C THR A 121 17.96 0.94 -4.92
N LEU A 122 19.03 0.42 -5.53
CA LEU A 122 19.94 1.22 -6.35
C LEU A 122 19.23 1.86 -7.54
N ARG A 123 18.35 1.11 -8.21
CA ARG A 123 17.52 1.64 -9.34
C ARG A 123 16.59 2.76 -8.87
N ALA A 124 15.93 2.60 -7.73
CA ALA A 124 15.06 3.63 -7.18
C ALA A 124 15.84 4.89 -6.79
N GLN A 125 16.98 4.73 -6.13
CA GLN A 125 17.87 5.85 -5.79
C GLN A 125 18.40 6.56 -7.04
N GLN A 126 18.75 5.81 -8.09
CA GLN A 126 19.19 6.40 -9.36
C GLN A 126 18.07 7.18 -10.03
N ALA A 127 16.87 6.62 -10.11
CA ALA A 127 15.70 7.29 -10.70
C ALA A 127 15.38 8.62 -9.99
N ILE A 128 15.53 8.65 -8.65
CA ILE A 128 15.36 9.88 -7.88
C ILE A 128 16.45 10.90 -8.23
N ARG A 129 17.74 10.49 -8.29
CA ARG A 129 18.84 11.39 -8.64
C ARG A 129 18.72 11.97 -10.06
N ASP A 130 18.23 11.16 -10.98
CA ASP A 130 18.07 11.55 -12.40
C ASP A 130 16.79 12.37 -12.65
N GLY A 131 15.96 12.59 -11.62
CA GLY A 131 14.68 13.29 -11.76
C GLY A 131 13.66 12.56 -12.63
N ALA A 132 13.76 11.23 -12.75
CA ALA A 132 12.95 10.43 -13.66
C ALA A 132 11.43 10.59 -13.44
N PHE A 133 11.01 10.96 -12.23
CA PHE A 133 9.61 11.12 -11.83
C PHE A 133 9.21 12.56 -11.50
N GLU A 134 10.07 13.56 -11.70
CA GLU A 134 9.78 14.95 -11.34
C GLU A 134 8.54 15.50 -12.06
N TRP A 135 8.29 15.06 -13.28
CA TRP A 135 7.14 15.49 -14.08
C TRP A 135 5.78 15.07 -13.52
N GLU A 136 5.73 14.04 -12.66
CA GLU A 136 4.49 13.52 -12.08
C GLU A 136 4.35 13.80 -10.58
N ILE A 137 5.42 14.22 -9.91
CA ILE A 137 5.41 14.47 -8.47
C ILE A 137 4.76 15.82 -8.16
N THR A 138 3.70 15.79 -7.35
CA THR A 138 3.09 16.99 -6.78
C THR A 138 3.44 17.08 -5.30
N PRO A 139 4.16 18.13 -4.86
CA PRO A 139 4.48 18.33 -3.44
C PRO A 139 3.23 18.43 -2.57
N VAL A 140 3.26 17.81 -1.40
CA VAL A 140 2.18 17.85 -0.42
C VAL A 140 2.64 18.61 0.82
N ALA A 141 1.89 19.64 1.21
CA ALA A 141 2.12 20.38 2.44
C ALA A 141 1.63 19.57 3.65
N VAL A 142 2.54 19.25 4.56
CA VAL A 142 2.24 18.48 5.78
C VAL A 142 2.52 19.35 7.01
N PRO A 143 1.55 19.47 7.94
CA PRO A 143 1.76 20.20 9.19
C PRO A 143 2.95 19.65 9.98
N SER A 144 3.78 20.53 10.52
CA SER A 144 4.93 20.18 11.36
C SER A 144 5.07 21.17 12.53
N LYS A 145 5.93 20.85 13.51
CA LYS A 145 6.14 21.69 14.70
C LYS A 145 6.60 23.13 14.40
N GLY A 146 7.16 23.38 13.21
CA GLY A 146 7.68 24.71 12.80
C GLY A 146 6.89 25.36 11.67
N GLY A 147 5.69 24.88 11.36
CA GLY A 147 4.89 25.33 10.22
C GLY A 147 4.57 24.18 9.27
N GLU A 148 4.46 24.45 7.97
CA GLU A 148 4.24 23.43 6.95
C GLU A 148 5.58 22.94 6.35
N ARG A 149 5.69 21.64 6.12
CA ARG A 149 6.79 21.03 5.38
C ARG A 149 6.27 20.47 4.05
N GLN A 150 6.91 20.84 2.96
CA GLN A 150 6.63 20.24 1.66
C GLN A 150 7.25 18.83 1.57
N VAL A 151 6.43 17.85 1.23
CA VAL A 151 6.86 16.47 0.99
C VAL A 151 6.71 16.18 -0.50
N ALA A 152 7.85 16.00 -1.16
CA ALA A 152 7.95 15.75 -2.60
C ALA A 152 8.91 14.61 -2.94
N LEU A 153 9.53 13.99 -1.93
CA LEU A 153 10.52 12.94 -2.12
C LEU A 153 10.03 11.63 -1.50
N ASP A 154 10.17 10.54 -2.25
CA ASP A 154 10.06 9.20 -1.68
C ASP A 154 11.24 8.93 -0.75
N GLU A 155 10.97 8.82 0.54
CA GLU A 155 12.02 8.71 1.56
C GLU A 155 12.55 7.27 1.73
N ALA A 156 11.78 6.26 1.32
CA ALA A 156 12.13 4.87 1.58
C ALA A 156 13.43 4.44 0.92
N PRO A 157 13.69 4.71 -0.37
CA PRO A 157 14.97 4.34 -1.00
C PRO A 157 16.19 5.00 -0.35
N GLY A 158 16.03 6.24 0.14
CA GLY A 158 17.11 6.99 0.78
C GLY A 158 17.47 6.50 2.18
N LYS A 159 16.58 5.76 2.84
CA LYS A 159 16.79 5.22 4.19
C LYS A 159 17.46 3.85 4.22
N VAL A 160 17.53 3.16 3.10
CA VAL A 160 18.10 1.81 3.01
C VAL A 160 19.62 1.87 3.15
N GLN A 161 20.16 1.11 4.09
CA GLN A 161 21.59 0.91 4.27
C GLN A 161 22.00 -0.37 3.53
N LEU A 162 22.51 -0.21 2.29
CA LEU A 162 22.79 -1.31 1.38
C LEU A 162 23.79 -2.33 1.94
N ASP A 163 24.79 -1.86 2.67
CA ASP A 163 25.82 -2.66 3.34
C ASP A 163 25.26 -3.58 4.43
N LYS A 164 24.07 -3.26 4.95
CA LYS A 164 23.41 -4.05 6.00
C LYS A 164 22.44 -5.11 5.49
N ILE A 165 22.06 -5.08 4.21
CA ILE A 165 21.03 -6.00 3.67
C ILE A 165 21.38 -7.46 3.99
N ALA A 166 22.61 -7.88 3.70
CA ALA A 166 23.06 -9.26 3.92
C ALA A 166 23.07 -9.69 5.41
N SER A 167 23.15 -8.73 6.32
CA SER A 167 23.19 -8.98 7.77
C SER A 167 21.82 -8.94 8.45
N LEU A 168 20.75 -8.55 7.72
CA LEU A 168 19.42 -8.51 8.27
C LEU A 168 18.91 -9.90 8.59
N LYS A 169 18.28 -10.05 9.73
CA LYS A 169 17.58 -11.28 10.10
C LYS A 169 16.29 -11.39 9.28
N PRO A 170 15.86 -12.61 8.92
CA PRO A 170 14.53 -12.83 8.35
C PRO A 170 13.44 -12.25 9.26
N ALA A 171 12.43 -11.65 8.65
CA ALA A 171 11.26 -11.12 9.38
C ALA A 171 10.16 -12.17 9.57
N PHE A 172 10.21 -13.27 8.77
CA PHE A 172 9.23 -14.36 8.75
C PHE A 172 9.91 -15.72 8.77
#